data_6c06420525ffbb0d5601ba071778192d
#
_entry.id   6c06420525ffbb0d5601ba071778192d
#
_cell.length_a   1.000
_cell.length_b   1.000
_cell.length_c   1.000
_cell.angle_alpha   90.00
_cell.angle_beta   90.00
_cell.angle_gamma   90.00
#
_symmetry.space_group_name_H-M   'P 1'
#
loop_
_entity.id
_entity.type
_entity.pdbx_description
1 polymer ?
#
loop_
_entity_poly.entity_id
_entity_poly.type
_entity_poly.pdbx_seq_one_letter_code
_entity_poly.pdbx_strand_id
1 'polypeptide(L)'
;ASSTMPSPSESAVLPRRVALHAAALALTPRWVWGQDATAQDWAGSECIAPSKPGGGFDLTCTLASQAIAKVRPAFAPLRTRYLPGGIGAVAFDRAATGRLDSHHALVAFSSGSLLNIAQGRFGPHPVDAVHWVATLGTDYGVVAVHPQSPFQTLSQLMQALRDSNQRMVFGAGGTLGSQDWMKAALLVRHAGKDPRHMRFVSFEGGGEAIKALVGGHINVFTGDAAEAMKAQAHGAKFRLLAV
;
A
#
# COMPACT_ATOMS: atom_id res chain seq x y z
N ALA A 1 47.92 -94.91 -3.25
CA ALA A 1 47.62 -93.80 -4.11
C ALA A 1 46.47 -93.00 -3.50
N SER A 2 46.80 -91.94 -2.89
CA SER A 2 45.81 -91.03 -2.23
C SER A 2 45.91 -89.67 -2.87
N SER A 3 44.84 -89.22 -3.52
CA SER A 3 44.68 -87.92 -4.13
C SER A 3 44.11 -86.93 -3.14
N THR A 4 44.80 -85.85 -2.86
CA THR A 4 44.30 -84.75 -2.10
C THR A 4 43.98 -83.60 -3.06
N MET A 5 42.70 -83.15 -3.04
CA MET A 5 42.23 -81.93 -3.73
C MET A 5 42.64 -80.71 -2.94
N PRO A 6 42.86 -79.53 -3.63
CA PRO A 6 43.06 -78.24 -2.97
C PRO A 6 41.74 -77.62 -2.60
N SER A 7 41.72 -76.90 -1.46
CA SER A 7 40.59 -76.16 -0.92
C SER A 7 40.32 -74.84 -1.67
N PRO A 8 39.05 -74.33 -1.70
CA PRO A 8 38.69 -73.08 -2.40
C PRO A 8 39.09 -71.86 -1.61
N SER A 9 39.46 -70.80 -2.39
CA SER A 9 39.87 -69.50 -1.96
C SER A 9 38.77 -68.77 -1.14
N GLU A 10 39.16 -68.21 0.01
CA GLU A 10 38.35 -67.31 0.82
C GLU A 10 38.04 -66.06 0.05
N SER A 11 36.77 -65.85 -0.27
CA SER A 11 36.23 -64.55 -0.76
C SER A 11 36.11 -63.64 0.45
N ALA A 12 36.85 -62.58 0.46
CA ALA A 12 36.76 -61.50 1.46
C ALA A 12 35.38 -60.82 1.43
N VAL A 13 34.54 -61.20 2.38
CA VAL A 13 33.25 -60.47 2.60
C VAL A 13 33.52 -59.21 3.36
N LEU A 14 33.47 -58.09 2.67
CA LEU A 14 33.49 -56.78 3.29
C LEU A 14 32.30 -56.63 4.27
N PRO A 15 32.52 -56.16 5.50
CA PRO A 15 31.47 -56.12 6.50
C PRO A 15 30.41 -55.07 6.09
N ARG A 16 29.17 -55.50 6.07
CA ARG A 16 27.94 -54.74 5.74
C ARG A 16 27.80 -53.41 6.50
N ARG A 17 28.60 -53.16 7.53
CA ARG A 17 28.58 -51.96 8.35
C ARG A 17 29.29 -50.74 7.73
N VAL A 18 30.18 -50.90 6.76
CA VAL A 18 30.87 -49.79 6.07
C VAL A 18 30.05 -49.22 4.95
N ALA A 19 29.15 -49.98 4.32
CA ALA A 19 28.27 -49.50 3.25
C ALA A 19 27.13 -48.57 3.75
N LEU A 20 26.72 -48.71 5.03
CA LEU A 20 25.64 -47.89 5.60
C LEU A 20 26.09 -46.49 6.02
N HIS A 21 27.39 -46.25 6.24
CA HIS A 21 27.90 -44.93 6.61
C HIS A 21 28.21 -44.03 5.40
N ALA A 22 28.42 -44.60 4.23
CA ALA A 22 28.64 -43.83 3.00
C ALA A 22 27.33 -43.31 2.37
N ALA A 23 26.18 -43.96 2.65
CA ALA A 23 24.88 -43.53 2.14
C ALA A 23 24.22 -42.43 3.00
N ALA A 24 24.62 -42.26 4.27
CA ALA A 24 24.06 -41.26 5.18
C ALA A 24 24.58 -39.83 4.93
N LEU A 25 25.70 -39.66 4.24
CA LEU A 25 26.28 -38.36 3.90
C LEU A 25 25.66 -37.69 2.66
N ALA A 26 24.85 -38.42 1.90
CA ALA A 26 24.19 -37.89 0.70
C ALA A 26 22.78 -37.30 0.95
N LEU A 27 22.25 -37.38 2.18
CA LEU A 27 20.93 -36.89 2.57
C LEU A 27 21.01 -35.71 3.56
N THR A 28 22.04 -34.89 3.49
CA THR A 28 21.92 -33.55 4.08
C THR A 28 20.83 -32.82 3.33
N PRO A 29 19.74 -32.37 3.99
CA PRO A 29 18.82 -31.50 3.32
C PRO A 29 19.62 -30.27 2.86
N ARG A 30 19.86 -30.14 1.56
CA ARG A 30 20.27 -28.84 1.00
C ARG A 30 19.10 -27.93 1.32
N TRP A 31 19.23 -27.19 2.40
CA TRP A 31 18.44 -25.99 2.58
C TRP A 31 18.65 -25.19 1.30
N VAL A 32 17.67 -25.24 0.41
CA VAL A 32 17.61 -24.34 -0.72
C VAL A 32 17.35 -22.98 -0.10
N TRP A 33 18.45 -22.32 0.28
CA TRP A 33 18.44 -20.90 0.51
C TRP A 33 17.88 -20.34 -0.79
N GLY A 34 16.69 -19.72 -0.71
CA GLY A 34 16.04 -19.22 -1.91
C GLY A 34 17.09 -18.46 -2.72
N GLN A 35 17.19 -18.80 -4.00
CA GLN A 35 18.13 -18.13 -4.88
C GLN A 35 17.92 -16.63 -4.70
N ASP A 36 18.95 -15.93 -4.21
CA ASP A 36 18.86 -14.48 -4.08
C ASP A 36 18.53 -13.93 -5.47
N ALA A 37 17.35 -13.32 -5.60
CA ALA A 37 16.92 -12.70 -6.83
C ALA A 37 18.02 -11.75 -7.31
N THR A 38 18.43 -11.88 -8.56
CA THR A 38 19.49 -11.04 -9.12
C THR A 38 18.93 -9.65 -9.44
N ALA A 39 19.81 -8.67 -9.58
CA ALA A 39 19.40 -7.33 -10.03
C ALA A 39 18.67 -7.38 -11.39
N GLN A 40 18.98 -8.37 -12.22
CA GLN A 40 18.38 -8.58 -13.52
C GLN A 40 16.93 -9.05 -13.43
N ASP A 41 16.58 -9.84 -12.40
CA ASP A 41 15.20 -10.30 -12.14
C ASP A 41 14.29 -9.13 -11.76
N TRP A 42 14.85 -8.02 -11.28
CA TRP A 42 14.14 -6.81 -10.88
C TRP A 42 14.25 -5.67 -11.90
N ALA A 43 14.95 -5.91 -13.03
CA ALA A 43 15.04 -4.91 -14.09
C ALA A 43 13.64 -4.59 -14.64
N GLY A 44 13.27 -3.31 -14.59
CA GLY A 44 11.95 -2.86 -15.02
C GLY A 44 10.83 -2.97 -13.95
N SER A 45 11.17 -3.38 -12.72
CA SER A 45 10.19 -3.39 -11.63
C SER A 45 9.62 -1.99 -11.37
N GLU A 46 8.34 -1.96 -11.04
CA GLU A 46 7.63 -0.70 -10.81
C GLU A 46 6.77 -0.75 -9.56
N CYS A 47 6.46 0.42 -9.05
CA CYS A 47 5.42 0.61 -8.05
C CYS A 47 4.23 1.34 -8.68
N ILE A 48 3.08 0.71 -8.67
CA ILE A 48 1.83 1.27 -9.19
C ILE A 48 1.16 2.07 -8.08
N ALA A 49 0.99 3.36 -8.30
CA ALA A 49 0.21 4.25 -7.46
C ALA A 49 -1.20 4.41 -8.05
N PRO A 50 -2.27 3.87 -7.42
CA PRO A 50 -3.64 3.95 -7.93
C PRO A 50 -4.27 5.33 -7.75
N SER A 51 -3.56 6.37 -8.06
CA SER A 51 -3.98 7.77 -7.95
C SER A 51 -3.20 8.64 -8.91
N LYS A 52 -3.49 9.93 -8.93
CA LYS A 52 -2.63 10.94 -9.54
C LYS A 52 -1.44 11.26 -8.64
N PRO A 53 -0.37 11.87 -9.19
CA PRO A 53 0.81 12.25 -8.42
C PRO A 53 0.47 13.14 -7.20
N GLY A 54 1.25 12.99 -6.12
CA GLY A 54 1.18 13.82 -4.92
C GLY A 54 0.23 13.34 -3.83
N GLY A 55 -0.49 12.22 -4.05
CA GLY A 55 -1.34 11.59 -3.04
C GLY A 55 -0.61 10.54 -2.19
N GLY A 56 -1.34 9.92 -1.24
CA GLY A 56 -0.80 8.92 -0.32
C GLY A 56 -0.23 7.69 -1.01
N PHE A 57 -0.82 7.21 -2.09
CA PHE A 57 -0.29 6.08 -2.87
C PHE A 57 1.04 6.40 -3.56
N ASP A 58 1.20 7.63 -4.06
CA ASP A 58 2.48 8.12 -4.59
C ASP A 58 3.57 8.13 -3.51
N LEU A 59 3.21 8.60 -2.32
CA LEU A 59 4.11 8.58 -1.16
C LEU A 59 4.46 7.15 -0.76
N THR A 60 3.49 6.23 -0.74
CA THR A 60 3.71 4.81 -0.47
C THR A 60 4.71 4.19 -1.45
N CYS A 61 4.57 4.46 -2.75
CA CYS A 61 5.52 4.01 -3.76
C CYS A 61 6.91 4.62 -3.57
N THR A 62 6.99 5.89 -3.19
CA THR A 62 8.26 6.56 -2.88
C THR A 62 8.95 5.90 -1.69
N LEU A 63 8.22 5.61 -0.62
CA LEU A 63 8.76 4.93 0.58
C LEU A 63 9.21 3.51 0.25
N ALA A 64 8.43 2.75 -0.51
CA ALA A 64 8.81 1.40 -0.97
C ALA A 64 10.12 1.44 -1.75
N SER A 65 10.23 2.34 -2.73
CA SER A 65 11.44 2.52 -3.55
C SER A 65 12.65 2.87 -2.69
N GLN A 66 12.51 3.80 -1.75
CA GLN A 66 13.60 4.20 -0.85
C GLN A 66 14.01 3.07 0.09
N ALA A 67 13.07 2.32 0.65
CA ALA A 67 13.35 1.19 1.52
C ALA A 67 14.10 0.08 0.78
N ILE A 68 13.66 -0.27 -0.42
CA ILE A 68 14.33 -1.27 -1.27
C ILE A 68 15.73 -0.79 -1.65
N ALA A 69 15.89 0.47 -2.06
CA ALA A 69 17.18 1.05 -2.41
C ALA A 69 18.19 1.00 -1.26
N LYS A 70 17.69 1.19 -0.03
CA LYS A 70 18.55 1.14 1.18
C LYS A 70 19.03 -0.28 1.49
N VAL A 71 18.18 -1.28 1.29
CA VAL A 71 18.47 -2.68 1.66
C VAL A 71 19.13 -3.44 0.50
N ARG A 72 18.72 -3.16 -0.72
CA ARG A 72 19.15 -3.81 -1.96
C ARG A 72 19.41 -2.76 -3.05
N PRO A 73 20.52 -2.02 -3.00
CA PRO A 73 20.80 -0.93 -3.95
C PRO A 73 20.77 -1.34 -5.42
N ALA A 74 21.08 -2.60 -5.71
CA ALA A 74 21.05 -3.15 -7.07
C ALA A 74 19.62 -3.20 -7.68
N PHE A 75 18.57 -3.13 -6.87
CA PHE A 75 17.17 -3.20 -7.31
C PHE A 75 16.49 -1.83 -7.42
N ALA A 76 17.22 -0.79 -7.08
CA ALA A 76 16.69 0.57 -7.05
C ALA A 76 17.04 1.36 -8.33
N PRO A 77 16.26 2.43 -8.61
CA PRO A 77 14.98 2.78 -7.98
C PRO A 77 13.79 2.09 -8.68
N LEU A 78 12.75 1.76 -7.93
CA LEU A 78 11.46 1.39 -8.53
C LEU A 78 10.86 2.61 -9.24
N ARG A 79 10.44 2.42 -10.48
CA ARG A 79 9.72 3.46 -11.21
C ARG A 79 8.27 3.54 -10.69
N THR A 80 7.79 4.72 -10.32
CA THR A 80 6.38 4.91 -10.01
C THR A 80 5.56 5.04 -11.30
N ARG A 81 4.56 4.19 -11.47
CA ARG A 81 3.54 4.30 -12.52
C ARG A 81 2.19 4.65 -11.90
N TYR A 82 1.54 5.66 -12.44
CA TYR A 82 0.23 6.10 -11.97
C TYR A 82 -0.88 5.39 -12.73
N LEU A 83 -1.84 4.83 -11.99
CA LEU A 83 -3.02 4.15 -12.53
C LEU A 83 -4.27 4.65 -11.79
N PRO A 84 -4.70 5.89 -12.03
CA PRO A 84 -5.90 6.43 -11.40
C PRO A 84 -7.15 5.68 -11.85
N GLY A 85 -8.16 5.67 -11.00
CA GLY A 85 -9.46 5.05 -11.27
C GLY A 85 -10.09 4.46 -10.02
N GLY A 86 -11.13 5.14 -9.50
CA GLY A 86 -11.89 4.70 -8.34
C GLY A 86 -11.04 4.47 -7.08
N ILE A 87 -9.96 5.25 -6.90
CA ILE A 87 -9.03 5.17 -5.75
C ILE A 87 -8.54 3.74 -5.49
N GLY A 88 -8.14 3.06 -6.55
CA GLY A 88 -7.58 1.71 -6.48
C GLY A 88 -8.47 0.61 -7.05
N ALA A 89 -9.72 0.87 -7.38
CA ALA A 89 -10.62 -0.15 -7.93
C ALA A 89 -10.08 -0.73 -9.25
N VAL A 90 -9.63 0.14 -10.17
CA VAL A 90 -9.05 -0.29 -11.45
C VAL A 90 -7.75 -1.07 -11.24
N ALA A 91 -6.90 -0.62 -10.32
CA ALA A 91 -5.64 -1.31 -10.03
C ALA A 91 -5.90 -2.69 -9.40
N PHE A 92 -6.87 -2.78 -8.48
CA PHE A 92 -7.25 -4.04 -7.86
C PHE A 92 -7.83 -5.03 -8.88
N ASP A 93 -8.78 -4.60 -9.73
CA ASP A 93 -9.35 -5.44 -10.78
C ASP A 93 -8.27 -5.98 -11.74
N ARG A 94 -7.36 -5.10 -12.18
CA ARG A 94 -6.25 -5.52 -13.06
C ARG A 94 -5.28 -6.47 -12.36
N ALA A 95 -4.98 -6.25 -11.09
CA ALA A 95 -4.13 -7.15 -10.30
C ALA A 95 -4.79 -8.51 -10.13
N ALA A 96 -6.06 -8.55 -9.71
CA ALA A 96 -6.82 -9.76 -9.48
C ALA A 96 -7.03 -10.60 -10.75
N THR A 97 -7.04 -9.95 -11.92
CA THR A 97 -7.25 -10.60 -13.23
C THR A 97 -5.97 -10.81 -14.04
N GLY A 98 -4.79 -10.49 -13.48
CA GLY A 98 -3.51 -10.61 -14.17
C GLY A 98 -3.31 -9.62 -15.33
N ARG A 99 -4.05 -8.51 -15.35
CA ARG A 99 -4.02 -7.50 -16.43
C ARG A 99 -3.22 -6.24 -16.07
N LEU A 100 -2.22 -6.36 -15.20
CA LEU A 100 -1.39 -5.20 -14.82
C LEU A 100 -0.35 -4.81 -15.86
N ASP A 101 -0.15 -5.61 -16.91
CA ASP A 101 0.90 -5.41 -17.94
C ASP A 101 2.31 -5.25 -17.34
N SER A 102 2.57 -5.87 -16.19
CA SER A 102 3.85 -5.84 -15.53
C SER A 102 4.08 -7.14 -14.77
N HIS A 103 5.22 -7.78 -15.02
CA HIS A 103 5.59 -9.04 -14.35
C HIS A 103 6.14 -8.82 -12.93
N HIS A 104 6.59 -7.59 -12.61
CA HIS A 104 7.24 -7.23 -11.35
C HIS A 104 6.69 -5.90 -10.85
N ALA A 105 5.42 -5.88 -10.47
CA ALA A 105 4.77 -4.69 -9.93
C ALA A 105 4.42 -4.86 -8.46
N LEU A 106 4.77 -3.85 -7.67
CA LEU A 106 4.14 -3.58 -6.38
C LEU A 106 2.96 -2.63 -6.61
N VAL A 107 1.85 -2.85 -5.95
CA VAL A 107 0.71 -1.92 -6.00
C VAL A 107 0.50 -1.32 -4.62
N ALA A 108 0.46 -0.01 -4.54
CA ALA A 108 0.20 0.69 -3.29
C ALA A 108 -1.30 0.64 -2.96
N PHE A 109 -1.64 0.13 -1.79
CA PHE A 109 -2.99 0.14 -1.25
C PHE A 109 -3.01 0.72 0.16
N SER A 110 -4.18 1.07 0.65
CA SER A 110 -4.40 1.57 2.01
C SER A 110 -5.46 0.73 2.73
N SER A 111 -5.60 0.94 4.03
CA SER A 111 -6.72 0.38 4.80
C SER A 111 -8.08 0.78 4.23
N GLY A 112 -8.19 1.98 3.64
CA GLY A 112 -9.37 2.40 2.89
C GLY A 112 -9.64 1.57 1.64
N SER A 113 -8.59 1.12 0.95
CA SER A 113 -8.73 0.18 -0.17
C SER A 113 -9.25 -1.17 0.31
N LEU A 114 -8.70 -1.72 1.40
CA LEU A 114 -9.18 -2.97 2.00
C LEU A 114 -10.65 -2.88 2.42
N LEU A 115 -11.06 -1.74 3.00
CA LEU A 115 -12.45 -1.50 3.35
C LEU A 115 -13.37 -1.51 2.11
N ASN A 116 -12.95 -0.87 1.02
CA ASN A 116 -13.72 -0.86 -0.23
C ASN A 116 -13.83 -2.27 -0.86
N ILE A 117 -12.75 -3.07 -0.79
CA ILE A 117 -12.76 -4.48 -1.21
C ILE A 117 -13.76 -5.27 -0.36
N ALA A 118 -13.68 -5.16 0.97
CA ALA A 118 -14.57 -5.85 1.89
C ALA A 118 -16.05 -5.48 1.71
N GLN A 119 -16.33 -4.26 1.24
CA GLN A 119 -17.67 -3.78 0.91
C GLN A 119 -18.12 -4.16 -0.52
N GLY A 120 -17.31 -4.88 -1.29
CA GLY A 120 -17.59 -5.22 -2.68
C GLY A 120 -17.56 -4.04 -3.67
N ARG A 121 -17.00 -2.89 -3.26
CA ARG A 121 -16.96 -1.67 -4.08
C ARG A 121 -15.90 -1.70 -5.17
N PHE A 122 -14.89 -2.56 -5.06
CA PHE A 122 -13.83 -2.74 -6.05
C PHE A 122 -14.13 -3.88 -7.04
N GLY A 123 -15.37 -4.35 -7.09
CA GLY A 123 -15.79 -5.44 -7.95
C GLY A 123 -15.94 -6.78 -7.24
N PRO A 124 -16.11 -7.88 -7.97
CA PRO A 124 -16.48 -9.17 -7.40
C PRO A 124 -15.29 -9.97 -6.84
N HIS A 125 -14.06 -9.48 -7.00
CA HIS A 125 -12.88 -10.23 -6.60
C HIS A 125 -12.69 -10.22 -5.09
N PRO A 126 -12.39 -11.38 -4.46
CA PRO A 126 -12.12 -11.46 -3.04
C PRO A 126 -10.75 -10.84 -2.69
N VAL A 127 -10.54 -10.56 -1.40
CA VAL A 127 -9.32 -9.91 -0.91
C VAL A 127 -8.04 -10.73 -1.17
N ASP A 128 -8.17 -12.05 -1.22
CA ASP A 128 -7.08 -13.01 -1.50
C ASP A 128 -6.83 -13.24 -3.00
N ALA A 129 -7.54 -12.54 -3.87
CA ALA A 129 -7.23 -12.55 -5.31
C ALA A 129 -5.87 -11.91 -5.64
N VAL A 130 -5.23 -11.25 -4.68
CA VAL A 130 -3.90 -10.66 -4.80
C VAL A 130 -3.01 -11.04 -3.62
N HIS A 131 -1.68 -10.97 -3.80
CA HIS A 131 -0.74 -11.22 -2.71
C HIS A 131 -0.44 -9.93 -1.95
N TRP A 132 -0.79 -9.89 -0.68
CA TRP A 132 -0.46 -8.80 0.24
C TRP A 132 0.95 -9.00 0.77
N VAL A 133 1.86 -8.08 0.46
CA VAL A 133 3.30 -8.25 0.74
C VAL A 133 3.68 -7.72 2.11
N ALA A 134 3.39 -6.46 2.40
CA ALA A 134 3.77 -5.80 3.66
C ALA A 134 2.97 -4.53 3.91
N THR A 135 2.92 -4.13 5.17
CA THR A 135 2.52 -2.78 5.60
C THR A 135 3.79 -1.91 5.71
N LEU A 136 3.81 -0.77 5.03
CA LEU A 136 4.97 0.14 5.03
C LEU A 136 4.92 1.18 6.15
N GLY A 137 3.73 1.50 6.66
CA GLY A 137 3.57 2.48 7.71
C GLY A 137 2.11 2.78 8.03
N THR A 138 1.91 3.63 9.01
CA THR A 138 0.62 4.18 9.40
C THR A 138 0.64 5.68 9.16
N ASP A 139 -0.48 6.22 8.69
CA ASP A 139 -0.70 7.66 8.55
C ASP A 139 -1.88 8.12 9.39
N TYR A 140 -1.95 9.40 9.68
CA TYR A 140 -2.98 10.00 10.53
C TYR A 140 -3.84 10.95 9.72
N GLY A 141 -5.13 10.98 10.03
CA GLY A 141 -6.05 11.91 9.38
C GLY A 141 -5.81 13.35 9.83
N VAL A 142 -6.00 14.30 8.93
CA VAL A 142 -5.92 15.73 9.23
C VAL A 142 -7.20 16.46 8.86
N VAL A 143 -7.42 17.57 9.55
CA VAL A 143 -8.42 18.57 9.19
C VAL A 143 -7.69 19.85 8.86
N ALA A 144 -7.83 20.33 7.63
CA ALA A 144 -7.18 21.57 7.18
C ALA A 144 -8.17 22.53 6.51
N VAL A 145 -7.85 23.81 6.59
CA VAL A 145 -8.63 24.90 5.99
C VAL A 145 -7.73 25.88 5.24
N HIS A 146 -8.31 26.66 4.33
CA HIS A 146 -7.59 27.72 3.64
C HIS A 146 -6.98 28.72 4.65
N PRO A 147 -5.81 29.35 4.39
CA PRO A 147 -5.16 30.27 5.34
C PRO A 147 -6.05 31.45 5.74
N GLN A 148 -6.89 31.92 4.81
CA GLN A 148 -7.85 33.02 5.03
C GLN A 148 -9.20 32.52 5.59
N SER A 149 -9.32 31.25 5.92
CA SER A 149 -10.52 30.74 6.59
C SER A 149 -10.75 31.46 7.92
N PRO A 150 -12.00 31.77 8.29
CA PRO A 150 -12.31 32.36 9.60
C PRO A 150 -12.00 31.41 10.75
N PHE A 151 -11.85 30.11 10.46
CA PHE A 151 -11.59 29.10 11.48
C PHE A 151 -10.11 28.98 11.82
N GLN A 152 -9.77 29.30 13.08
CA GLN A 152 -8.40 29.20 13.60
C GLN A 152 -8.19 27.89 14.37
N THR A 153 -9.28 27.27 14.84
CA THR A 153 -9.26 26.03 15.63
C THR A 153 -10.34 25.06 15.16
N LEU A 154 -10.16 23.77 15.48
CA LEU A 154 -11.20 22.76 15.23
C LEU A 154 -12.51 23.10 15.95
N SER A 155 -12.45 23.65 17.15
CA SER A 155 -13.64 24.05 17.90
C SER A 155 -14.48 25.10 17.18
N GLN A 156 -13.84 26.09 16.54
CA GLN A 156 -14.54 27.09 15.73
C GLN A 156 -15.20 26.46 14.50
N LEU A 157 -14.50 25.55 13.81
CA LEU A 157 -15.07 24.81 12.70
C LEU A 157 -16.29 23.97 13.17
N MET A 158 -16.15 23.27 14.29
CA MET A 158 -17.23 22.44 14.85
C MET A 158 -18.43 23.27 15.27
N GLN A 159 -18.23 24.47 15.85
CA GLN A 159 -19.32 25.38 16.17
C GLN A 159 -20.05 25.83 14.91
N ALA A 160 -19.30 26.22 13.87
CA ALA A 160 -19.88 26.64 12.61
C ALA A 160 -20.64 25.49 11.88
N LEU A 161 -20.21 24.24 12.07
CA LEU A 161 -20.93 23.07 11.56
C LEU A 161 -22.26 22.85 12.29
N ARG A 162 -22.36 23.18 13.59
CA ARG A 162 -23.62 23.12 14.37
C ARG A 162 -24.59 24.19 13.90
N ASP A 163 -24.08 25.37 13.60
CA ASP A 163 -24.89 26.52 13.17
C ASP A 163 -25.36 26.29 11.73
N SER A 164 -26.63 26.08 11.52
CA SER A 164 -27.24 25.49 10.31
C SER A 164 -27.07 26.30 9.01
N ASN A 165 -26.49 27.51 9.04
CA ASN A 165 -26.46 28.42 7.92
C ASN A 165 -25.16 28.39 7.09
N GLN A 166 -24.11 27.67 7.53
CA GLN A 166 -22.86 27.62 6.77
C GLN A 166 -22.80 26.37 5.89
N ARG A 167 -22.83 26.61 4.58
CA ARG A 167 -22.67 25.56 3.57
C ARG A 167 -21.19 25.28 3.36
N MET A 168 -20.61 24.42 4.19
CA MET A 168 -19.23 23.99 4.02
C MET A 168 -19.10 22.90 2.99
N VAL A 169 -18.09 23.01 2.14
CA VAL A 169 -17.70 21.98 1.16
C VAL A 169 -16.47 21.29 1.70
N PHE A 170 -16.59 20.01 1.99
CA PHE A 170 -15.48 19.13 2.32
C PHE A 170 -14.87 18.55 1.04
N GLY A 171 -13.59 18.22 1.07
CA GLY A 171 -12.95 17.54 -0.04
C GLY A 171 -11.74 16.76 0.43
N ALA A 172 -11.54 15.61 -0.19
CA ALA A 172 -10.39 14.76 0.03
C ALA A 172 -10.22 13.76 -1.11
N GLY A 173 -9.15 12.98 -1.06
CA GLY A 173 -8.99 11.83 -1.94
C GLY A 173 -10.07 10.77 -1.65
N GLY A 174 -10.55 10.09 -2.70
CA GLY A 174 -11.50 9.01 -2.54
C GLY A 174 -12.96 9.35 -2.83
N THR A 175 -13.75 8.30 -2.92
CA THR A 175 -15.18 8.36 -3.19
C THR A 175 -16.01 8.49 -1.91
N LEU A 176 -17.31 8.69 -2.05
CA LEU A 176 -18.25 8.60 -0.93
C LEU A 176 -18.12 7.26 -0.22
N GLY A 177 -17.97 7.28 1.11
CA GLY A 177 -17.72 6.11 1.94
C GLY A 177 -16.27 5.64 1.97
N SER A 178 -15.34 6.38 1.37
CA SER A 178 -13.90 6.16 1.56
C SER A 178 -13.46 6.56 2.98
N GLN A 179 -12.23 6.18 3.33
CA GLN A 179 -11.61 6.56 4.61
C GLN A 179 -11.66 8.07 4.83
N ASP A 180 -11.33 8.87 3.81
CA ASP A 180 -11.29 10.32 3.93
C ASP A 180 -12.69 10.94 4.02
N TRP A 181 -13.65 10.40 3.26
CA TRP A 181 -15.04 10.78 3.42
C TRP A 181 -15.56 10.48 4.84
N MET A 182 -15.15 9.34 5.42
CA MET A 182 -15.58 8.98 6.79
C MET A 182 -15.05 9.96 7.83
N LYS A 183 -13.84 10.50 7.68
CA LYS A 183 -13.30 11.55 8.57
C LYS A 183 -14.22 12.78 8.55
N ALA A 184 -14.57 13.27 7.36
CA ALA A 184 -15.52 14.38 7.20
C ALA A 184 -16.90 14.04 7.78
N ALA A 185 -17.41 12.85 7.51
CA ALA A 185 -18.71 12.39 7.99
C ALA A 185 -18.76 12.30 9.52
N LEU A 186 -17.66 11.89 10.17
CA LEU A 186 -17.57 11.86 11.63
C LEU A 186 -17.62 13.27 12.23
N LEU A 187 -16.95 14.26 11.64
CA LEU A 187 -17.04 15.67 12.08
C LEU A 187 -18.48 16.17 11.97
N VAL A 188 -19.13 15.96 10.83
CA VAL A 188 -20.51 16.38 10.59
C VAL A 188 -21.46 15.71 11.57
N ARG A 189 -21.31 14.39 11.80
CA ARG A 189 -22.11 13.64 12.78
C ARG A 189 -21.88 14.15 14.20
N HIS A 190 -20.63 14.41 14.58
CA HIS A 190 -20.31 14.99 15.91
C HIS A 190 -20.88 16.39 16.11
N ALA A 191 -21.06 17.16 15.02
CA ALA A 191 -21.79 18.42 15.03
C ALA A 191 -23.32 18.26 15.12
N GLY A 192 -23.85 17.03 15.23
CA GLY A 192 -25.29 16.76 15.31
C GLY A 192 -26.01 16.83 13.96
N LYS A 193 -25.29 16.77 12.85
CA LYS A 193 -25.84 16.80 11.49
C LYS A 193 -25.79 15.43 10.83
N ASP A 194 -26.64 15.21 9.82
CA ASP A 194 -26.64 13.99 9.02
C ASP A 194 -25.55 14.07 7.93
N PRO A 195 -24.54 13.19 7.94
CA PRO A 195 -23.48 13.16 6.93
C PRO A 195 -23.98 12.94 5.49
N ARG A 196 -25.18 12.37 5.30
CA ARG A 196 -25.78 12.17 3.96
C ARG A 196 -26.08 13.49 3.25
N HIS A 197 -26.22 14.57 4.01
CA HIS A 197 -26.46 15.93 3.47
C HIS A 197 -25.16 16.75 3.39
N MET A 198 -24.01 16.16 3.73
CA MET A 198 -22.72 16.82 3.64
C MET A 198 -22.35 17.06 2.17
N ARG A 199 -21.89 18.28 1.88
CA ARG A 199 -21.28 18.58 0.58
C ARG A 199 -19.86 18.07 0.57
N PHE A 200 -19.60 17.07 -0.24
CA PHE A 200 -18.27 16.47 -0.37
C PHE A 200 -17.86 16.41 -1.85
N VAL A 201 -16.64 16.85 -2.13
CA VAL A 201 -16.01 16.74 -3.45
C VAL A 201 -14.94 15.66 -3.39
N SER A 202 -15.11 14.66 -4.23
CA SER A 202 -14.16 13.55 -4.39
C SER A 202 -13.06 13.95 -5.38
N PHE A 203 -11.81 13.63 -5.03
CA PHE A 203 -10.64 13.81 -5.88
C PHE A 203 -9.93 12.46 -6.07
N GLU A 204 -9.15 12.31 -7.14
CA GLU A 204 -8.35 11.10 -7.41
C GLU A 204 -7.10 10.97 -6.51
N GLY A 205 -6.95 11.85 -5.53
CA GLY A 205 -5.92 11.81 -4.50
C GLY A 205 -5.88 13.11 -3.72
N GLY A 206 -5.29 13.08 -2.51
CA GLY A 206 -5.24 14.23 -1.62
C GLY A 206 -4.46 15.41 -2.19
N GLY A 207 -3.48 15.18 -3.06
CA GLY A 207 -2.75 16.25 -3.72
C GLY A 207 -3.65 17.17 -4.57
N GLU A 208 -4.67 16.62 -5.25
CA GLU A 208 -5.66 17.43 -5.99
C GLU A 208 -6.60 18.16 -5.02
N ALA A 209 -7.03 17.47 -3.95
CA ALA A 209 -7.89 18.06 -2.93
C ALA A 209 -7.20 19.23 -2.22
N ILE A 210 -5.90 19.14 -1.93
CA ILE A 210 -5.12 20.24 -1.35
C ILE A 210 -5.03 21.43 -2.33
N LYS A 211 -4.82 21.18 -3.62
CA LYS A 211 -4.87 22.26 -4.63
C LYS A 211 -6.23 22.95 -4.64
N ALA A 212 -7.32 22.19 -4.55
CA ALA A 212 -8.67 22.72 -4.47
C ALA A 212 -8.89 23.54 -3.17
N LEU A 213 -8.30 23.11 -2.04
CA LEU A 213 -8.34 23.86 -0.79
C LEU A 213 -7.61 25.20 -0.93
N VAL A 214 -6.38 25.17 -1.44
CA VAL A 214 -5.55 26.39 -1.65
C VAL A 214 -6.19 27.33 -2.68
N GLY A 215 -6.88 26.79 -3.68
CA GLY A 215 -7.65 27.56 -4.66
C GLY A 215 -9.02 28.05 -4.18
N GLY A 216 -9.42 27.73 -2.93
CA GLY A 216 -10.71 28.15 -2.36
C GLY A 216 -11.93 27.42 -2.93
N HIS A 217 -11.74 26.32 -3.65
CA HIS A 217 -12.83 25.50 -4.23
C HIS A 217 -13.51 24.57 -3.22
N ILE A 218 -12.81 24.25 -2.14
CA ILE A 218 -13.35 23.54 -0.97
C ILE A 218 -13.00 24.34 0.30
N ASN A 219 -13.80 24.16 1.35
CA ASN A 219 -13.61 24.88 2.61
C ASN A 219 -12.75 24.09 3.61
N VAL A 220 -12.90 22.75 3.60
CA VAL A 220 -12.27 21.83 4.57
C VAL A 220 -11.68 20.65 3.82
N PHE A 221 -10.43 20.37 4.08
CA PHE A 221 -9.74 19.17 3.64
C PHE A 221 -9.67 18.16 4.79
N THR A 222 -9.97 16.88 4.51
CA THR A 222 -9.98 15.77 5.48
C THR A 222 -9.17 14.58 4.98
N GLY A 223 -7.97 14.83 4.48
CA GLY A 223 -7.06 13.78 4.00
C GLY A 223 -6.10 13.27 5.08
N ASP A 224 -4.87 12.97 4.68
CA ASP A 224 -3.84 12.38 5.52
C ASP A 224 -2.68 13.34 5.80
N ALA A 225 -2.01 13.16 6.94
CA ALA A 225 -0.96 14.04 7.44
C ALA A 225 0.26 14.07 6.51
N ALA A 226 0.68 12.90 6.03
CA ALA A 226 1.88 12.79 5.21
C ALA A 226 1.74 13.56 3.88
N GLU A 227 0.59 13.48 3.21
CA GLU A 227 0.36 14.24 1.98
C GLU A 227 0.18 15.75 2.26
N ALA A 228 -0.44 16.11 3.38
CA ALA A 228 -0.54 17.49 3.81
C ALA A 228 0.84 18.10 4.09
N MET A 229 1.69 17.41 4.84
CA MET A 229 3.06 17.85 5.12
C MET A 229 3.91 17.93 3.84
N LYS A 230 3.80 16.94 2.95
CA LYS A 230 4.47 16.96 1.65
C LYS A 230 4.06 18.19 0.84
N ALA A 231 2.77 18.51 0.79
CA ALA A 231 2.28 19.68 0.08
C ALA A 231 2.79 20.99 0.68
N GLN A 232 2.82 21.12 2.02
CA GLN A 232 3.40 22.30 2.70
C GLN A 232 4.89 22.44 2.41
N ALA A 233 5.66 21.37 2.42
CA ALA A 233 7.07 21.37 2.06
C ALA A 233 7.32 21.84 0.61
N HIS A 234 6.33 21.66 -0.28
CA HIS A 234 6.34 22.18 -1.65
C HIS A 234 5.67 23.57 -1.80
N GLY A 235 5.44 24.26 -0.70
CA GLY A 235 4.97 25.64 -0.71
C GLY A 235 3.45 25.83 -0.67
N ALA A 236 2.64 24.76 -0.54
CA ALA A 236 1.20 24.90 -0.37
C ALA A 236 0.88 25.55 0.98
N LYS A 237 0.04 26.58 0.96
CA LYS A 237 -0.33 27.33 2.18
C LYS A 237 -1.74 26.97 2.59
N PHE A 238 -1.89 26.38 3.75
CA PHE A 238 -3.15 26.08 4.43
C PHE A 238 -2.90 25.96 5.93
N ARG A 239 -3.97 25.96 6.72
CA ARG A 239 -3.91 25.82 8.17
C ARG A 239 -4.40 24.45 8.58
N LEU A 240 -3.60 23.69 9.33
CA LEU A 240 -4.02 22.49 10.04
C LEU A 240 -4.79 22.89 11.29
N LEU A 241 -5.98 22.32 11.47
CA LEU A 241 -6.81 22.51 12.66
C LEU A 241 -6.71 21.34 13.62
N ALA A 242 -6.43 20.15 13.10
CA ALA A 242 -6.26 18.90 13.87
C ALA A 242 -5.46 17.86 13.07
N VAL A 243 -4.87 16.95 13.81
CA VAL A 243 -4.28 15.67 13.37
C VAL A 243 -4.90 14.57 14.21
#